data_69768f5b35e933881bc17f1a78b4da74
#
_entry.id   69768f5b35e933881bc17f1a78b4da74
#
_cell.length_a   1.000
_cell.length_b   1.000
_cell.length_c   1.000
_cell.angle_alpha   90.00
_cell.angle_beta   90.00
_cell.angle_gamma   90.00
#
_symmetry.space_group_name_H-M   'P 1'
#
loop_
_entity.id
_entity.type
_entity.pdbx_description
1 polymer ?
#
loop_
_entity_poly.entity_id
_entity_poly.type
_entity_poly.pdbx_seq_one_letter_code
_entity_poly.pdbx_strand_id
1 'polypeptide(L)'
;MLFGFVGFRVIKTAIAAILAIIVADLLGLDNHLGAGTLSILAVEVTRKKSISSTSARFFASIVSLAVASCLFLLFGFHLWVLAAYILLTFPLVARLNFKQGIVTSAVVVFHLYAEGQVTLHILWNEVLLLSCGLGAATLVNLAYMPKEHEKLWDIRKEIDACFSAIFLQLSRNLRDASYVWDGKEMIDTAANIESGIATASKALENRLLPSEEEMIEEKWLLYFYMRKTQLDSIQNLMQLLSQIYQTMPYNQLVANLFEQLSEDVKHPLYTGTTERLLNELEPQFRELPLPTTREELEVRAAILQVFRELRVYLKVAKKDKKELTVEGQ
;
A
#
# COMPACT_ATOMS: atom_id res chain seq x y z
N MET A 1 13.47 20.48 -15.73
CA MET A 1 12.10 20.00 -15.99
C MET A 1 11.98 18.68 -16.77
N LEU A 2 13.06 18.06 -17.25
CA LEU A 2 13.01 16.78 -17.99
C LEU A 2 12.86 15.53 -17.06
N PHE A 3 13.20 15.61 -15.80
CA PHE A 3 13.17 14.47 -14.87
C PHE A 3 11.78 14.15 -14.27
N GLY A 4 10.78 15.00 -14.46
CA GLY A 4 9.41 14.74 -13.97
C GLY A 4 8.60 13.75 -14.83
N PHE A 5 9.04 13.47 -16.06
CA PHE A 5 8.32 12.61 -17.00
C PHE A 5 8.81 11.15 -16.98
N VAL A 6 10.04 10.90 -16.51
CA VAL A 6 10.64 9.56 -16.48
C VAL A 6 10.52 9.03 -15.06
N GLY A 7 9.50 8.24 -14.83
CA GLY A 7 9.31 7.59 -13.53
C GLY A 7 10.51 6.69 -13.16
N PHE A 8 10.87 6.66 -11.89
CA PHE A 8 11.93 5.86 -11.30
C PHE A 8 12.01 4.40 -11.83
N ARG A 9 10.85 3.78 -12.07
CA ARG A 9 10.76 2.43 -12.63
C ARG A 9 11.38 2.33 -14.02
N VAL A 10 11.21 3.34 -14.86
CA VAL A 10 11.75 3.35 -16.23
C VAL A 10 13.27 3.39 -16.22
N ILE A 11 13.87 4.25 -15.37
CA ILE A 11 15.34 4.34 -15.22
C ILE A 11 15.90 3.00 -14.77
N LYS A 12 15.31 2.39 -13.76
CA LYS A 12 15.69 1.09 -13.21
C LYS A 12 15.61 -0.01 -14.28
N THR A 13 14.53 -0.02 -15.07
CA THR A 13 14.34 -0.97 -16.16
C THR A 13 15.40 -0.80 -17.26
N ALA A 14 15.71 0.43 -17.63
CA ALA A 14 16.74 0.73 -18.64
C ALA A 14 18.13 0.25 -18.16
N ILE A 15 18.50 0.54 -16.91
CA ILE A 15 19.78 0.12 -16.34
C ILE A 15 19.87 -1.43 -16.31
N ALA A 16 18.80 -2.10 -15.86
CA ALA A 16 18.76 -3.55 -15.79
C ALA A 16 18.87 -4.21 -17.17
N ALA A 17 18.17 -3.67 -18.18
CA ALA A 17 18.21 -4.18 -19.55
C ALA A 17 19.59 -4.03 -20.18
N ILE A 18 20.22 -2.86 -20.05
CA ILE A 18 21.56 -2.61 -20.59
C ILE A 18 22.59 -3.52 -19.89
N LEU A 19 22.51 -3.64 -18.55
CA LEU A 19 23.40 -4.53 -17.80
C LEU A 19 23.25 -5.99 -18.25
N ALA A 20 22.02 -6.47 -18.47
CA ALA A 20 21.75 -7.81 -18.96
C ALA A 20 22.37 -8.07 -20.34
N ILE A 21 22.23 -7.11 -21.26
CA ILE A 21 22.77 -7.19 -22.62
C ILE A 21 24.30 -7.22 -22.56
N ILE A 22 24.94 -6.33 -21.81
CA ILE A 22 26.40 -6.27 -21.69
C ILE A 22 26.95 -7.59 -21.13
N VAL A 23 26.34 -8.14 -20.07
CA VAL A 23 26.78 -9.40 -19.47
C VAL A 23 26.62 -10.56 -20.46
N ALA A 24 25.49 -10.63 -21.18
CA ALA A 24 25.26 -11.68 -22.19
C ALA A 24 26.25 -11.58 -23.37
N ASP A 25 26.56 -10.38 -23.83
CA ASP A 25 27.55 -10.11 -24.88
C ASP A 25 28.98 -10.53 -24.45
N LEU A 26 29.38 -10.12 -23.23
CA LEU A 26 30.69 -10.51 -22.66
C LEU A 26 30.86 -12.03 -22.50
N LEU A 27 29.76 -12.76 -22.28
CA LEU A 27 29.75 -14.21 -22.23
C LEU A 27 29.72 -14.89 -23.62
N GLY A 28 29.64 -14.07 -24.68
CA GLY A 28 29.57 -14.55 -26.06
C GLY A 28 28.29 -15.32 -26.39
N LEU A 29 27.18 -14.97 -25.76
CA LEU A 29 25.90 -15.64 -25.97
C LEU A 29 25.24 -15.18 -27.28
N ASP A 30 24.71 -16.16 -28.01
CA ASP A 30 23.89 -15.86 -29.20
C ASP A 30 22.62 -15.11 -28.79
N ASN A 31 22.19 -14.14 -29.61
CA ASN A 31 21.00 -13.34 -29.37
C ASN A 31 20.98 -12.59 -28.03
N HIS A 32 22.12 -11.98 -27.62
CA HIS A 32 22.31 -11.29 -26.35
C HIS A 32 21.26 -10.21 -26.05
N LEU A 33 20.60 -9.62 -27.08
CA LEU A 33 19.48 -8.68 -26.91
C LEU A 33 18.26 -9.34 -26.21
N GLY A 34 18.12 -10.67 -26.35
CA GLY A 34 17.11 -11.46 -25.65
C GLY A 34 17.22 -11.34 -24.12
N ALA A 35 18.44 -11.26 -23.57
CA ALA A 35 18.65 -11.04 -22.14
C ALA A 35 18.08 -9.71 -21.66
N GLY A 36 18.21 -8.65 -22.49
CA GLY A 36 17.60 -7.34 -22.21
C GLY A 36 16.08 -7.42 -22.14
N THR A 37 15.43 -8.10 -23.07
CA THR A 37 13.98 -8.32 -23.08
C THR A 37 13.53 -9.07 -21.83
N LEU A 38 14.21 -10.14 -21.45
CA LEU A 38 13.93 -10.92 -20.24
C LEU A 38 14.12 -10.09 -18.98
N SER A 39 15.12 -9.20 -18.95
CA SER A 39 15.35 -8.27 -17.85
C SER A 39 14.22 -7.25 -17.70
N ILE A 40 13.72 -6.64 -18.80
CA ILE A 40 12.59 -5.71 -18.78
C ILE A 40 11.35 -6.36 -18.15
N LEU A 41 11.07 -7.61 -18.51
CA LEU A 41 9.95 -8.36 -17.96
C LEU A 41 10.11 -8.69 -16.47
N ALA A 42 11.34 -8.76 -15.97
CA ALA A 42 11.67 -9.19 -14.61
C ALA A 42 11.80 -8.06 -13.58
N VAL A 43 11.78 -6.77 -14.01
CA VAL A 43 11.86 -5.63 -13.07
C VAL A 43 10.58 -5.53 -12.24
N GLU A 44 10.72 -5.68 -10.92
CA GLU A 44 9.64 -5.62 -9.94
C GLU A 44 9.71 -4.35 -9.08
N VAL A 45 8.62 -4.09 -8.34
CA VAL A 45 8.48 -2.90 -7.51
C VAL A 45 9.15 -3.08 -6.15
N THR A 46 9.12 -4.31 -5.58
CA THR A 46 9.66 -4.61 -4.25
C THR A 46 10.71 -5.72 -4.29
N ARG A 47 11.60 -5.75 -3.29
CA ARG A 47 12.67 -6.75 -3.19
C ARG A 47 12.13 -8.17 -3.02
N LYS A 48 11.19 -8.36 -2.10
CA LYS A 48 10.58 -9.67 -1.81
C LYS A 48 9.88 -10.23 -3.04
N LYS A 49 9.12 -9.37 -3.73
CA LYS A 49 8.44 -9.75 -4.98
C LYS A 49 9.43 -10.03 -6.10
N SER A 50 10.56 -9.29 -6.17
CA SER A 50 11.62 -9.54 -7.16
C SER A 50 12.17 -10.95 -7.06
N ILE A 51 12.56 -11.41 -5.87
CA ILE A 51 13.12 -12.75 -5.67
C ILE A 51 12.09 -13.83 -5.97
N SER A 52 10.87 -13.71 -5.44
CA SER A 52 9.78 -14.67 -5.67
C SER A 52 9.41 -14.75 -7.15
N SER A 53 9.29 -13.60 -7.82
CA SER A 53 8.97 -13.53 -9.25
C SER A 53 10.10 -14.07 -10.12
N THR A 54 11.36 -13.75 -9.81
CA THR A 54 12.52 -14.26 -10.54
C THR A 54 12.60 -15.79 -10.47
N SER A 55 12.44 -16.37 -9.28
CA SER A 55 12.42 -17.84 -9.12
C SER A 55 11.27 -18.47 -9.91
N ALA A 56 10.05 -17.91 -9.82
CA ALA A 56 8.90 -18.43 -10.56
C ALA A 56 9.12 -18.34 -12.09
N ARG A 57 9.70 -17.24 -12.59
CA ARG A 57 10.02 -17.04 -14.01
C ARG A 57 11.08 -18.03 -14.49
N PHE A 58 12.12 -18.23 -13.68
CA PHE A 58 13.21 -19.17 -14.00
C PHE A 58 12.67 -20.59 -14.12
N PHE A 59 11.99 -21.11 -13.10
CA PHE A 59 11.46 -22.47 -13.14
C PHE A 59 10.36 -22.66 -14.19
N ALA A 60 9.48 -21.67 -14.39
CA ALA A 60 8.51 -21.71 -15.49
C ALA A 60 9.18 -21.84 -16.85
N SER A 61 10.27 -21.09 -17.09
CA SER A 61 10.98 -21.11 -18.36
C SER A 61 11.71 -22.44 -18.58
N ILE A 62 12.32 -23.03 -17.55
CA ILE A 62 12.95 -24.35 -17.64
C ILE A 62 11.91 -25.44 -17.99
N VAL A 63 10.78 -25.47 -17.28
CA VAL A 63 9.69 -26.44 -17.58
C VAL A 63 9.17 -26.24 -19.01
N SER A 64 8.94 -24.99 -19.40
CA SER A 64 8.44 -24.64 -20.73
C SER A 64 9.42 -25.02 -21.85
N LEU A 65 10.73 -24.77 -21.62
CA LEU A 65 11.79 -25.14 -22.56
C LEU A 65 11.86 -26.64 -22.74
N ALA A 66 11.76 -27.44 -21.67
CA ALA A 66 11.76 -28.90 -21.73
C ALA A 66 10.54 -29.43 -22.50
N VAL A 67 9.33 -28.95 -22.21
CA VAL A 67 8.10 -29.37 -22.90
C VAL A 67 8.13 -28.98 -24.38
N ALA A 68 8.53 -27.73 -24.68
CA ALA A 68 8.63 -27.26 -26.07
C ALA A 68 9.67 -28.06 -26.87
N SER A 69 10.83 -28.34 -26.28
CA SER A 69 11.86 -29.17 -26.93
C SER A 69 11.35 -30.56 -27.28
N CYS A 70 10.65 -31.24 -26.37
CA CYS A 70 10.01 -32.52 -26.64
C CYS A 70 9.00 -32.41 -27.80
N LEU A 71 8.15 -31.41 -27.82
CA LEU A 71 7.13 -31.20 -28.86
C LEU A 71 7.80 -30.93 -30.22
N PHE A 72 8.84 -30.08 -30.28
CA PHE A 72 9.51 -29.73 -31.52
C PHE A 72 10.35 -30.92 -32.06
N LEU A 73 10.92 -31.74 -31.22
CA LEU A 73 11.62 -32.97 -31.64
C LEU A 73 10.69 -34.04 -32.20
N LEU A 74 9.44 -34.15 -31.66
CA LEU A 74 8.45 -35.14 -32.07
C LEU A 74 7.66 -34.69 -33.30
N PHE A 75 7.28 -33.43 -33.37
CA PHE A 75 6.33 -32.93 -34.36
C PHE A 75 6.90 -31.86 -35.30
N GLY A 76 8.16 -31.46 -35.10
CA GLY A 76 8.83 -30.44 -35.89
C GLY A 76 8.41 -29.01 -35.56
N PHE A 77 8.97 -28.03 -36.28
CA PHE A 77 8.77 -26.59 -36.07
C PHE A 77 7.59 -26.07 -36.91
N HIS A 78 6.39 -26.35 -36.47
CA HIS A 78 5.17 -25.89 -37.12
C HIS A 78 4.36 -25.00 -36.20
N LEU A 79 3.62 -24.03 -36.74
CA LEU A 79 2.79 -23.10 -35.96
C LEU A 79 1.76 -23.81 -35.07
N TRP A 80 1.18 -24.95 -35.56
CA TRP A 80 0.24 -25.72 -34.76
C TRP A 80 0.91 -26.37 -33.53
N VAL A 81 2.19 -26.75 -33.61
CA VAL A 81 2.95 -27.30 -32.49
C VAL A 81 3.16 -26.22 -31.44
N LEU A 82 3.41 -24.98 -31.88
CA LEU A 82 3.49 -23.83 -30.97
C LEU A 82 2.16 -23.57 -30.27
N ALA A 83 1.02 -23.70 -30.97
CA ALA A 83 -0.30 -23.61 -30.36
C ALA A 83 -0.51 -24.74 -29.32
N ALA A 84 -0.15 -25.98 -29.66
CA ALA A 84 -0.20 -27.12 -28.75
C ALA A 84 0.67 -26.89 -27.50
N TYR A 85 1.88 -26.36 -27.68
CA TYR A 85 2.74 -25.94 -26.57
C TYR A 85 2.02 -24.97 -25.62
N ILE A 86 1.42 -23.91 -26.12
CA ILE A 86 0.70 -22.91 -25.29
C ILE A 86 -0.44 -23.58 -24.52
N LEU A 87 -1.26 -24.40 -25.19
CA LEU A 87 -2.41 -25.07 -24.58
C LEU A 87 -2.02 -26.07 -23.47
N LEU A 88 -0.90 -26.74 -23.62
CA LEU A 88 -0.41 -27.73 -22.65
C LEU A 88 0.39 -27.07 -21.52
N THR A 89 1.32 -26.17 -21.85
CA THR A 89 2.32 -25.67 -20.91
C THR A 89 1.79 -24.55 -20.01
N PHE A 90 0.92 -23.65 -20.51
CA PHE A 90 0.42 -22.55 -19.67
C PHE A 90 -0.43 -23.04 -18.50
N PRO A 91 -1.39 -23.99 -18.68
CA PRO A 91 -2.09 -24.58 -17.54
C PRO A 91 -1.16 -25.34 -16.58
N LEU A 92 -0.15 -26.03 -17.11
CA LEU A 92 0.84 -26.77 -16.30
C LEU A 92 1.63 -25.81 -15.40
N VAL A 93 2.21 -24.75 -15.98
CA VAL A 93 2.97 -23.71 -15.26
C VAL A 93 2.07 -22.99 -14.23
N ALA A 94 0.80 -22.75 -14.57
CA ALA A 94 -0.17 -22.14 -13.65
C ALA A 94 -0.49 -23.05 -12.46
N ARG A 95 -0.62 -24.38 -12.66
CA ARG A 95 -0.83 -25.37 -11.59
C ARG A 95 0.37 -25.51 -10.67
N LEU A 96 1.59 -25.32 -11.19
CA LEU A 96 2.81 -25.31 -10.40
C LEU A 96 3.05 -24.00 -9.63
N ASN A 97 2.09 -23.09 -9.63
CA ASN A 97 2.16 -21.75 -9.01
C ASN A 97 3.21 -20.79 -9.62
N PHE A 98 3.67 -21.05 -10.85
CA PHE A 98 4.64 -20.21 -11.55
C PHE A 98 3.97 -19.24 -12.55
N LYS A 99 2.75 -18.79 -12.29
CA LYS A 99 1.95 -17.92 -13.19
C LYS A 99 2.70 -16.68 -13.68
N GLN A 100 3.56 -16.10 -12.82
CA GLN A 100 4.36 -14.91 -13.16
C GLN A 100 5.39 -15.20 -14.27
N GLY A 101 5.75 -16.46 -14.48
CA GLY A 101 6.72 -16.89 -15.48
C GLY A 101 6.15 -17.19 -16.86
N ILE A 102 4.82 -17.19 -17.06
CA ILE A 102 4.17 -17.57 -18.32
C ILE A 102 4.68 -16.73 -19.51
N VAL A 103 4.72 -15.42 -19.38
CA VAL A 103 5.18 -14.52 -20.46
C VAL A 103 6.67 -14.70 -20.73
N THR A 104 7.48 -14.80 -19.70
CA THR A 104 8.94 -14.99 -19.81
C THR A 104 9.26 -16.33 -20.48
N SER A 105 8.55 -17.39 -20.08
CA SER A 105 8.73 -18.73 -20.68
C SER A 105 8.32 -18.77 -22.13
N ALA A 106 7.25 -18.04 -22.51
CA ALA A 106 6.86 -17.93 -23.92
C ALA A 106 7.95 -17.27 -24.78
N VAL A 107 8.58 -16.21 -24.27
CA VAL A 107 9.69 -15.53 -24.98
C VAL A 107 10.85 -16.49 -25.23
N VAL A 108 11.27 -17.25 -24.22
CA VAL A 108 12.35 -18.25 -24.35
C VAL A 108 12.00 -19.33 -25.40
N VAL A 109 10.76 -19.82 -25.40
CA VAL A 109 10.34 -20.83 -26.36
C VAL A 109 10.20 -20.24 -27.77
N PHE A 110 9.83 -18.97 -27.92
CA PHE A 110 9.80 -18.29 -29.21
C PHE A 110 11.20 -18.09 -29.79
N HIS A 111 12.21 -17.83 -28.94
CA HIS A 111 13.60 -17.85 -29.38
C HIS A 111 13.99 -19.24 -29.90
N LEU A 112 13.73 -20.30 -29.14
CA LEU A 112 13.98 -21.68 -29.59
C LEU A 112 13.27 -22.01 -30.90
N TYR A 113 12.02 -21.56 -31.07
CA TYR A 113 11.27 -21.75 -32.31
C TYR A 113 11.91 -21.03 -33.51
N ALA A 114 12.43 -19.82 -33.29
CA ALA A 114 13.11 -19.03 -34.32
C ALA A 114 14.40 -19.65 -34.79
N GLU A 115 15.14 -20.38 -33.94
CA GLU A 115 16.35 -21.13 -34.28
C GLU A 115 16.06 -22.34 -35.19
N GLY A 116 14.85 -22.86 -35.21
CA GLY A 116 14.41 -23.96 -36.09
C GLY A 116 15.08 -25.33 -35.81
N GLN A 117 15.81 -25.45 -34.70
CA GLN A 117 16.49 -26.69 -34.31
C GLN A 117 16.59 -26.79 -32.78
N VAL A 118 16.60 -28.02 -32.26
CA VAL A 118 16.81 -28.28 -30.82
C VAL A 118 18.17 -28.94 -30.67
N THR A 119 19.17 -28.18 -30.18
CA THR A 119 20.48 -28.66 -29.80
C THR A 119 20.77 -28.34 -28.35
N LEU A 120 21.64 -29.13 -27.72
CA LEU A 120 22.05 -28.88 -26.35
C LEU A 120 22.70 -27.49 -26.19
N HIS A 121 23.42 -27.04 -27.21
CA HIS A 121 24.06 -25.74 -27.25
C HIS A 121 23.01 -24.61 -27.20
N ILE A 122 21.96 -24.67 -28.02
CA ILE A 122 20.89 -23.67 -28.04
C ILE A 122 20.11 -23.66 -26.71
N LEU A 123 19.78 -24.84 -26.16
CA LEU A 123 19.11 -24.95 -24.88
C LEU A 123 19.92 -24.30 -23.75
N TRP A 124 21.25 -24.57 -23.74
CA TRP A 124 22.14 -23.98 -22.74
C TRP A 124 22.30 -22.47 -22.92
N ASN A 125 22.37 -21.97 -24.17
CA ASN A 125 22.36 -20.54 -24.48
C ASN A 125 21.09 -19.84 -23.94
N GLU A 126 19.91 -20.42 -24.15
CA GLU A 126 18.65 -19.85 -23.63
C GLU A 126 18.62 -19.82 -22.09
N VAL A 127 19.15 -20.86 -21.42
CA VAL A 127 19.24 -20.87 -19.95
C VAL A 127 20.20 -19.80 -19.44
N LEU A 128 21.30 -19.55 -20.14
CA LEU A 128 22.27 -18.52 -19.78
C LEU A 128 21.69 -17.12 -20.05
N LEU A 129 21.01 -16.89 -21.19
CA LEU A 129 20.32 -15.64 -21.49
C LEU A 129 19.26 -15.32 -20.42
N LEU A 130 18.47 -16.32 -20.04
CA LEU A 130 17.48 -16.22 -18.97
C LEU A 130 18.15 -15.84 -17.63
N SER A 131 19.26 -16.49 -17.29
CA SER A 131 20.03 -16.22 -16.07
C SER A 131 20.60 -14.80 -16.06
N CYS A 132 21.15 -14.34 -17.18
CA CYS A 132 21.67 -12.97 -17.33
C CYS A 132 20.53 -11.93 -17.20
N GLY A 133 19.41 -12.13 -17.88
CA GLY A 133 18.27 -11.21 -17.86
C GLY A 133 17.63 -11.11 -16.47
N LEU A 134 17.27 -12.26 -15.89
CA LEU A 134 16.66 -12.31 -14.56
C LEU A 134 17.64 -11.88 -13.45
N GLY A 135 18.92 -12.26 -13.58
CA GLY A 135 19.97 -11.90 -12.64
C GLY A 135 20.23 -10.40 -12.60
N ALA A 136 20.40 -9.76 -13.76
CA ALA A 136 20.60 -8.31 -13.87
C ALA A 136 19.38 -7.54 -13.29
N ALA A 137 18.16 -7.94 -13.65
CA ALA A 137 16.95 -7.33 -13.09
C ALA A 137 16.90 -7.46 -11.56
N THR A 138 17.22 -8.63 -11.02
CA THR A 138 17.22 -8.87 -9.58
C THR A 138 18.31 -8.05 -8.89
N LEU A 139 19.53 -7.99 -9.42
CA LEU A 139 20.63 -7.19 -8.86
C LEU A 139 20.26 -5.70 -8.80
N VAL A 140 19.73 -5.15 -9.89
CA VAL A 140 19.28 -3.75 -9.92
C VAL A 140 18.13 -3.52 -8.95
N ASN A 141 17.18 -4.47 -8.83
CA ASN A 141 16.09 -4.42 -7.87
C ASN A 141 16.56 -4.42 -6.41
N LEU A 142 17.61 -5.18 -6.09
CA LEU A 142 18.18 -5.25 -4.75
C LEU A 142 19.02 -4.03 -4.39
N ALA A 143 19.79 -3.51 -5.36
CA ALA A 143 20.73 -2.41 -5.15
C ALA A 143 20.01 -1.06 -4.96
N TYR A 144 18.91 -0.82 -5.68
CA TYR A 144 18.30 0.49 -5.74
C TYR A 144 16.81 0.46 -5.33
N MET A 145 16.55 0.81 -4.06
CA MET A 145 15.21 1.00 -3.51
C MET A 145 15.12 2.34 -2.79
N PRO A 146 14.09 3.17 -3.09
CA PRO A 146 13.85 4.40 -2.35
C PRO A 146 13.54 4.12 -0.89
N LYS A 147 14.01 4.99 0.00
CA LYS A 147 13.61 5.00 1.41
C LYS A 147 12.21 5.64 1.50
N GLU A 148 11.20 4.87 1.88
CA GLU A 148 9.82 5.34 1.99
C GLU A 148 9.54 6.07 3.33
N HIS A 149 10.52 6.13 4.24
CA HIS A 149 10.33 6.59 5.62
C HIS A 149 9.92 8.06 5.73
N GLU A 150 10.59 8.95 4.98
CA GLU A 150 10.25 10.38 4.95
C GLU A 150 8.83 10.61 4.44
N LYS A 151 8.44 9.87 3.41
CA LYS A 151 7.09 9.94 2.84
C LYS A 151 6.01 9.51 3.85
N LEU A 152 6.27 8.49 4.68
CA LEU A 152 5.33 8.05 5.72
C LEU A 152 5.11 9.14 6.78
N TRP A 153 6.17 9.86 7.15
CA TRP A 153 6.08 11.01 8.07
C TRP A 153 5.27 12.17 7.48
N ASP A 154 5.43 12.46 6.19
CA ASP A 154 4.68 13.53 5.53
C ASP A 154 3.19 13.17 5.44
N ILE A 155 2.85 11.94 5.03
CA ILE A 155 1.47 11.44 5.03
C ILE A 155 0.85 11.52 6.43
N ARG A 156 1.60 11.17 7.49
CA ARG A 156 1.14 11.31 8.87
C ARG A 156 0.76 12.76 9.20
N LYS A 157 1.64 13.72 8.88
CA LYS A 157 1.38 15.14 9.14
C LYS A 157 0.13 15.64 8.41
N GLU A 158 -0.07 15.19 7.16
CA GLU A 158 -1.25 15.54 6.38
C GLU A 158 -2.53 14.97 7.03
N ILE A 159 -2.51 13.71 7.48
CA ILE A 159 -3.64 13.09 8.19
C ILE A 159 -3.95 13.84 9.49
N ASP A 160 -2.94 14.19 10.29
CA ASP A 160 -3.12 14.92 11.54
C ASP A 160 -3.71 16.32 11.27
N ALA A 161 -3.28 17.00 10.21
CA ALA A 161 -3.84 18.29 9.78
C ALA A 161 -5.30 18.16 9.32
N CYS A 162 -5.62 17.15 8.53
CA CYS A 162 -6.98 16.87 8.09
C CYS A 162 -7.91 16.54 9.27
N PHE A 163 -7.50 15.67 10.20
CA PHE A 163 -8.29 15.37 11.40
C PHE A 163 -8.55 16.61 12.24
N SER A 164 -7.53 17.44 12.44
CA SER A 164 -7.69 18.71 13.13
C SER A 164 -8.72 19.61 12.43
N ALA A 165 -8.64 19.75 11.11
CA ALA A 165 -9.59 20.54 10.34
C ALA A 165 -11.02 19.98 10.47
N ILE A 166 -11.20 18.66 10.37
CA ILE A 166 -12.50 18.00 10.54
C ILE A 166 -13.11 18.34 11.91
N PHE A 167 -12.34 18.23 13.01
CA PHE A 167 -12.86 18.54 14.35
C PHE A 167 -13.25 20.01 14.49
N LEU A 168 -12.55 20.94 13.83
CA LEU A 168 -12.96 22.34 13.79
C LEU A 168 -14.28 22.52 13.01
N GLN A 169 -14.50 21.80 11.92
CA GLN A 169 -15.77 21.83 11.19
C GLN A 169 -16.92 21.30 12.05
N LEU A 170 -16.70 20.19 12.78
CA LEU A 170 -17.70 19.65 13.71
C LEU A 170 -18.04 20.63 14.85
N SER A 171 -17.03 21.32 15.39
CA SER A 171 -17.23 22.38 16.39
C SER A 171 -18.08 23.54 15.83
N ARG A 172 -17.81 24.00 14.60
CA ARG A 172 -18.57 25.07 13.94
C ARG A 172 -20.02 24.66 13.71
N ASN A 173 -20.25 23.43 13.22
CA ASN A 173 -21.61 22.92 13.00
C ASN A 173 -22.42 22.85 14.30
N LEU A 174 -21.81 22.48 15.44
CA LEU A 174 -22.47 22.48 16.75
C LEU A 174 -22.84 23.90 17.25
N ARG A 175 -22.07 24.91 16.88
CA ARG A 175 -22.33 26.31 17.25
C ARG A 175 -23.38 26.96 16.35
N ASP A 176 -23.40 26.58 15.09
CA ASP A 176 -24.29 27.11 14.07
C ASP A 176 -24.84 25.95 13.22
N ALA A 177 -26.08 25.57 13.51
CA ALA A 177 -26.78 24.50 12.79
C ALA A 177 -27.03 24.82 11.30
N SER A 178 -26.87 26.09 10.89
CA SER A 178 -26.96 26.50 9.49
C SER A 178 -25.66 26.34 8.71
N TYR A 179 -24.56 26.07 9.42
CA TYR A 179 -23.25 25.88 8.81
C TYR A 179 -23.21 24.61 7.99
N VAL A 180 -22.90 24.75 6.70
CA VAL A 180 -22.76 23.64 5.77
C VAL A 180 -21.26 23.42 5.46
N TRP A 181 -20.80 22.20 5.69
CA TRP A 181 -19.45 21.77 5.37
C TRP A 181 -19.47 20.83 4.15
N ASP A 182 -18.52 21.00 3.22
CA ASP A 182 -18.46 20.22 1.98
C ASP A 182 -17.85 18.81 2.16
N GLY A 183 -17.28 18.51 3.32
CA GLY A 183 -16.71 17.20 3.64
C GLY A 183 -15.39 16.88 2.93
N LYS A 184 -14.74 17.84 2.29
CA LYS A 184 -13.50 17.64 1.52
C LYS A 184 -12.41 17.02 2.36
N GLU A 185 -12.21 17.46 3.60
CA GLU A 185 -11.19 16.95 4.51
C GLU A 185 -11.39 15.46 4.84
N MET A 186 -12.63 14.95 4.81
CA MET A 186 -12.91 13.53 4.98
C MET A 186 -12.38 12.70 3.80
N ILE A 187 -12.59 13.20 2.58
CA ILE A 187 -12.13 12.55 1.34
C ILE A 187 -10.60 12.56 1.29
N ASP A 188 -10.00 13.71 1.57
CA ASP A 188 -8.54 13.87 1.58
C ASP A 188 -7.90 12.96 2.66
N THR A 189 -8.52 12.87 3.84
CA THR A 189 -8.07 11.97 4.91
C THR A 189 -8.12 10.50 4.49
N ALA A 190 -9.21 10.06 3.88
CA ALA A 190 -9.35 8.67 3.42
C ALA A 190 -8.28 8.34 2.37
N ALA A 191 -8.06 9.23 1.40
CA ALA A 191 -7.02 9.07 0.38
C ALA A 191 -5.61 9.02 0.99
N ASN A 192 -5.30 9.87 1.96
CA ASN A 192 -4.01 9.89 2.65
C ASN A 192 -3.78 8.62 3.48
N ILE A 193 -4.82 8.11 4.17
CA ILE A 193 -4.74 6.85 4.91
C ILE A 193 -4.47 5.67 3.96
N GLU A 194 -5.16 5.58 2.83
CA GLU A 194 -4.93 4.53 1.83
C GLU A 194 -3.53 4.62 1.22
N SER A 195 -3.07 5.83 0.90
CA SER A 195 -1.69 6.06 0.44
C SER A 195 -0.66 5.65 1.48
N GLY A 196 -0.93 5.91 2.77
CA GLY A 196 -0.09 5.51 3.89
C GLY A 196 0.00 3.98 4.02
N ILE A 197 -1.14 3.29 3.99
CA ILE A 197 -1.20 1.82 4.02
C ILE A 197 -0.42 1.22 2.85
N ALA A 198 -0.63 1.72 1.63
CA ALA A 198 0.07 1.24 0.45
C ALA A 198 1.59 1.47 0.53
N THR A 199 2.01 2.64 1.06
CA THR A 199 3.43 2.99 1.22
C THR A 199 4.09 2.14 2.31
N ALA A 200 3.42 1.94 3.46
CA ALA A 200 3.92 1.11 4.56
C ALA A 200 4.00 -0.38 4.15
N SER A 201 2.98 -0.90 3.45
CA SER A 201 3.00 -2.28 2.92
C SER A 201 4.14 -2.49 1.94
N LYS A 202 4.40 -1.50 1.07
CA LYS A 202 5.52 -1.55 0.12
C LYS A 202 6.87 -1.49 0.83
N ALA A 203 7.01 -0.68 1.88
CA ALA A 203 8.22 -0.62 2.70
C ALA A 203 8.50 -1.99 3.35
N LEU A 204 7.47 -2.63 3.91
CA LEU A 204 7.57 -3.97 4.50
C LEU A 204 7.98 -5.04 3.47
N GLU A 205 7.41 -5.01 2.25
CA GLU A 205 7.79 -5.92 1.16
C GLU A 205 9.22 -5.70 0.62
N ASN A 206 9.81 -4.53 0.86
CA ASN A 206 11.17 -4.23 0.44
C ASN A 206 12.24 -4.86 1.33
N ARG A 207 11.86 -5.44 2.47
CA ARG A 207 12.78 -6.12 3.38
C ARG A 207 12.86 -7.60 3.08
N LEU A 208 14.09 -8.12 3.13
CA LEU A 208 14.39 -9.53 2.80
C LEU A 208 14.65 -10.39 4.05
N LEU A 209 15.11 -9.77 5.13
CA LEU A 209 15.47 -10.45 6.36
C LEU A 209 14.75 -9.80 7.54
N PRO A 210 14.26 -10.60 8.52
CA PRO A 210 13.76 -10.08 9.78
C PRO A 210 14.85 -9.26 10.48
N SER A 211 14.54 -8.02 10.84
CA SER A 211 15.44 -7.15 11.59
C SER A 211 14.63 -6.33 12.59
N GLU A 212 15.29 -5.70 13.56
CA GLU A 212 14.62 -4.78 14.50
C GLU A 212 13.87 -3.66 13.77
N GLU A 213 14.33 -3.28 12.58
CA GLU A 213 13.67 -2.29 11.73
C GLU A 213 12.38 -2.83 11.07
N GLU A 214 12.13 -4.16 11.01
CA GLU A 214 10.86 -4.73 10.53
C GLU A 214 9.71 -4.33 11.48
N MET A 215 9.97 -4.24 12.79
CA MET A 215 9.01 -3.72 13.76
C MET A 215 8.58 -2.28 13.47
N ILE A 216 9.44 -1.47 12.86
CA ILE A 216 9.14 -0.07 12.53
C ILE A 216 8.11 -0.01 11.39
N GLU A 217 8.27 -0.80 10.35
CA GLU A 217 7.35 -0.81 9.21
C GLU A 217 6.01 -1.45 9.54
N GLU A 218 6.01 -2.51 10.37
CA GLU A 218 4.78 -3.08 10.92
C GLU A 218 4.02 -2.07 11.79
N LYS A 219 4.74 -1.28 12.61
CA LYS A 219 4.15 -0.20 13.41
C LYS A 219 3.52 0.88 12.54
N TRP A 220 4.16 1.26 11.42
CA TRP A 220 3.58 2.20 10.47
C TRP A 220 2.30 1.66 9.83
N LEU A 221 2.28 0.39 9.46
CA LEU A 221 1.08 -0.25 8.93
C LEU A 221 -0.04 -0.28 9.97
N LEU A 222 0.27 -0.67 11.21
CA LEU A 222 -0.66 -0.64 12.34
C LEU A 222 -1.17 0.77 12.62
N TYR A 223 -0.30 1.78 12.57
CA TYR A 223 -0.65 3.20 12.71
C TYR A 223 -1.74 3.60 11.70
N PHE A 224 -1.54 3.33 10.41
CA PHE A 224 -2.53 3.72 9.40
C PHE A 224 -3.85 2.97 9.53
N TYR A 225 -3.83 1.71 9.97
CA TYR A 225 -5.08 0.98 10.29
C TYR A 225 -5.80 1.57 11.50
N MET A 226 -5.08 2.01 12.53
CA MET A 226 -5.67 2.73 13.65
C MET A 226 -6.27 4.07 13.21
N ARG A 227 -5.60 4.82 12.31
CA ARG A 227 -6.14 6.04 11.70
C ARG A 227 -7.40 5.78 10.89
N LYS A 228 -7.47 4.65 10.18
CA LYS A 228 -8.70 4.23 9.49
C LYS A 228 -9.84 4.01 10.47
N THR A 229 -9.61 3.29 11.56
CA THR A 229 -10.60 3.10 12.63
C THR A 229 -11.05 4.41 13.25
N GLN A 230 -10.14 5.36 13.45
CA GLN A 230 -10.48 6.71 13.94
C GLN A 230 -11.34 7.50 12.94
N LEU A 231 -11.08 7.35 11.63
CA LEU A 231 -11.90 7.97 10.59
C LEU A 231 -13.32 7.39 10.59
N ASP A 232 -13.47 6.08 10.81
CA ASP A 232 -14.78 5.43 10.97
C ASP A 232 -15.53 6.00 12.19
N SER A 233 -14.85 6.20 13.34
CA SER A 233 -15.41 6.87 14.51
C SER A 233 -15.83 8.32 14.21
N ILE A 234 -15.05 9.05 13.43
CA ILE A 234 -15.42 10.42 12.99
C ILE A 234 -16.68 10.40 12.13
N GLN A 235 -16.83 9.43 11.23
CA GLN A 235 -18.06 9.27 10.44
C GLN A 235 -19.29 9.01 11.32
N ASN A 236 -19.15 8.15 12.35
CA ASN A 236 -20.21 7.93 13.34
C ASN A 236 -20.55 9.20 14.10
N LEU A 237 -19.53 9.98 14.53
CA LEU A 237 -19.74 11.28 15.17
C LEU A 237 -20.53 12.25 14.27
N MET A 238 -20.21 12.32 12.98
CA MET A 238 -20.95 13.15 12.02
C MET A 238 -22.42 12.73 11.91
N GLN A 239 -22.72 11.42 11.87
CA GLN A 239 -24.09 10.92 11.85
C GLN A 239 -24.85 11.29 13.13
N LEU A 240 -24.21 11.23 14.30
CA LEU A 240 -24.80 11.62 15.55
C LEU A 240 -25.04 13.14 15.62
N LEU A 241 -24.08 13.93 15.14
CA LEU A 241 -24.18 15.39 15.10
C LEU A 241 -25.30 15.86 14.15
N SER A 242 -25.60 15.14 13.07
CA SER A 242 -26.72 15.46 12.18
C SER A 242 -28.10 15.37 12.85
N GLN A 243 -28.17 14.68 14.00
CA GLN A 243 -29.41 14.61 14.82
C GLN A 243 -29.56 15.81 15.78
N ILE A 244 -28.54 16.67 15.88
CA ILE A 244 -28.53 17.84 16.73
C ILE A 244 -28.96 19.05 15.89
N TYR A 245 -30.25 19.17 15.66
CA TYR A 245 -30.83 20.18 14.77
C TYR A 245 -31.26 21.47 15.48
N GLN A 246 -31.12 21.52 16.81
CA GLN A 246 -31.44 22.72 17.63
C GLN A 246 -30.21 23.20 18.40
N THR A 247 -30.02 24.50 18.46
CA THR A 247 -28.97 25.12 19.25
C THR A 247 -29.39 25.17 20.72
N MET A 248 -28.71 24.38 21.54
CA MET A 248 -28.91 24.30 22.99
C MET A 248 -27.67 24.86 23.72
N PRO A 249 -27.80 25.39 24.94
CA PRO A 249 -26.65 25.94 25.69
C PRO A 249 -25.49 24.98 25.85
N TYR A 250 -25.74 23.68 25.94
CA TYR A 250 -24.74 22.66 26.10
C TYR A 250 -24.05 22.27 24.79
N ASN A 251 -24.58 22.64 23.60
CA ASN A 251 -23.89 22.42 22.34
C ASN A 251 -22.54 23.15 22.31
N GLN A 252 -22.48 24.33 22.95
CA GLN A 252 -21.25 25.11 23.09
C GLN A 252 -20.17 24.36 23.86
N LEU A 253 -20.55 23.61 24.90
CA LEU A 253 -19.62 22.82 25.70
C LEU A 253 -19.06 21.64 24.88
N VAL A 254 -19.92 21.00 24.08
CA VAL A 254 -19.49 19.91 23.17
C VAL A 254 -18.63 20.47 22.04
N ALA A 255 -18.95 21.63 21.51
CA ALA A 255 -18.13 22.31 20.49
C ALA A 255 -16.70 22.59 21.00
N ASN A 256 -16.58 23.02 22.27
CA ASN A 256 -15.28 23.25 22.90
C ASN A 256 -14.46 21.95 23.03
N LEU A 257 -15.11 20.78 23.24
CA LEU A 257 -14.41 19.48 23.21
C LEU A 257 -13.80 19.19 21.85
N PHE A 258 -14.52 19.46 20.77
CA PHE A 258 -14.00 19.26 19.42
C PHE A 258 -12.88 20.25 19.07
N GLU A 259 -12.94 21.49 19.55
CA GLU A 259 -11.82 22.44 19.39
C GLU A 259 -10.59 21.96 20.12
N GLN A 260 -10.71 21.52 21.38
CA GLN A 260 -9.59 20.97 22.11
C GLN A 260 -9.03 19.72 21.41
N LEU A 261 -9.91 18.85 20.89
CA LEU A 261 -9.51 17.65 20.17
C LEU A 261 -8.74 18.00 18.88
N SER A 262 -9.12 19.08 18.18
CA SER A 262 -8.40 19.56 17.01
C SER A 262 -6.96 19.96 17.31
N GLU A 263 -6.69 20.51 18.49
CA GLU A 263 -5.34 20.83 18.94
C GLU A 263 -4.59 19.58 19.42
N ASP A 264 -5.27 18.72 20.20
CA ASP A 264 -4.67 17.48 20.71
C ASP A 264 -4.21 16.53 19.60
N VAL A 265 -4.89 16.52 18.44
CA VAL A 265 -4.51 15.70 17.28
C VAL A 265 -3.15 16.11 16.71
N LYS A 266 -2.87 17.41 16.62
CA LYS A 266 -1.60 17.93 16.10
C LYS A 266 -0.41 17.61 17.00
N HIS A 267 -0.67 17.36 18.29
CA HIS A 267 0.40 17.13 19.25
C HIS A 267 1.05 15.75 19.01
N PRO A 268 2.38 15.64 18.98
CA PRO A 268 3.08 14.36 18.72
C PRO A 268 2.80 13.30 19.79
N LEU A 269 2.58 13.74 21.05
CA LEU A 269 2.27 12.89 22.19
C LEU A 269 0.78 12.95 22.54
N TYR A 270 0.28 11.90 23.20
CA TYR A 270 -1.07 11.92 23.75
C TYR A 270 -1.14 12.85 24.97
N THR A 271 -1.84 13.98 24.82
CA THR A 271 -1.95 15.01 25.88
C THR A 271 -2.92 14.59 26.99
N GLY A 272 -3.98 13.85 26.65
CA GLY A 272 -5.07 13.50 27.57
C GLY A 272 -5.99 14.67 27.94
N THR A 273 -5.81 15.86 27.35
CA THR A 273 -6.59 17.06 27.70
C THR A 273 -8.07 16.89 27.35
N THR A 274 -8.37 16.45 26.11
CA THR A 274 -9.74 16.16 25.70
C THR A 274 -10.38 15.05 26.53
N GLU A 275 -9.63 13.98 26.88
CA GLU A 275 -10.13 12.90 27.75
C GLU A 275 -10.54 13.41 29.12
N ARG A 276 -9.74 14.31 29.72
CA ARG A 276 -10.06 14.94 31.00
C ARG A 276 -11.31 15.81 30.89
N LEU A 277 -11.38 16.69 29.89
CA LEU A 277 -12.55 17.56 29.70
C LEU A 277 -13.83 16.77 29.49
N LEU A 278 -13.76 15.67 28.72
CA LEU A 278 -14.90 14.77 28.53
C LEU A 278 -15.33 14.11 29.83
N ASN A 279 -14.40 13.70 30.69
CA ASN A 279 -14.68 13.09 32.00
C ASN A 279 -15.29 14.11 33.00
N GLU A 280 -14.98 15.38 32.85
CA GLU A 280 -15.55 16.46 33.65
C GLU A 280 -16.96 16.85 33.14
N LEU A 281 -17.16 16.88 31.82
CA LEU A 281 -18.39 17.33 31.20
C LEU A 281 -19.52 16.30 31.27
N GLU A 282 -19.23 15.02 31.07
CA GLU A 282 -20.27 13.97 31.00
C GLU A 282 -21.08 13.84 32.29
N PRO A 283 -20.52 13.86 33.54
CA PRO A 283 -21.30 13.88 34.77
C PRO A 283 -22.19 15.12 34.88
N GLN A 284 -21.66 16.31 34.59
CA GLN A 284 -22.40 17.55 34.62
C GLN A 284 -23.61 17.50 33.65
N PHE A 285 -23.41 16.91 32.47
CA PHE A 285 -24.48 16.73 31.50
C PHE A 285 -25.59 15.77 32.00
N ARG A 286 -25.23 14.74 32.79
CA ARG A 286 -26.15 13.77 33.36
C ARG A 286 -26.95 14.34 34.54
N GLU A 287 -26.41 15.35 35.23
CA GLU A 287 -27.08 16.05 36.34
C GLU A 287 -28.08 17.15 35.90
N LEU A 288 -28.12 17.43 34.58
CA LEU A 288 -29.12 18.38 34.05
C LEU A 288 -30.56 17.93 34.39
N PRO A 289 -31.49 18.89 34.64
CA PRO A 289 -32.90 18.55 34.82
C PRO A 289 -33.44 17.68 33.67
N LEU A 290 -34.48 16.89 33.94
CA LEU A 290 -35.10 16.08 32.90
C LEU A 290 -35.54 16.94 31.70
N PRO A 291 -35.42 16.46 30.45
CA PRO A 291 -35.88 17.20 29.29
C PRO A 291 -37.40 17.48 29.35
N THR A 292 -37.81 18.68 28.99
CA THR A 292 -39.20 19.09 29.03
C THR A 292 -39.94 18.90 27.71
N THR A 293 -39.17 18.78 26.60
CA THR A 293 -39.75 18.54 25.26
C THR A 293 -39.13 17.29 24.65
N ARG A 294 -39.80 16.77 23.62
CA ARG A 294 -39.32 15.62 22.86
C ARG A 294 -38.03 15.96 22.11
N GLU A 295 -37.96 17.10 21.51
CA GLU A 295 -36.79 17.60 20.76
C GLU A 295 -35.58 17.72 21.67
N GLU A 296 -35.76 18.24 22.88
CA GLU A 296 -34.68 18.30 23.88
C GLU A 296 -34.19 16.90 24.28
N LEU A 297 -35.10 15.92 24.43
CA LEU A 297 -34.76 14.53 24.73
C LEU A 297 -33.91 13.93 23.59
N GLU A 298 -34.33 14.12 22.35
CA GLU A 298 -33.63 13.58 21.18
C GLU A 298 -32.22 14.15 21.06
N VAL A 299 -32.07 15.49 21.17
CA VAL A 299 -30.75 16.14 21.13
C VAL A 299 -29.84 15.69 22.28
N ARG A 300 -30.36 15.57 23.51
CA ARG A 300 -29.58 15.10 24.66
C ARG A 300 -29.16 13.65 24.49
N ALA A 301 -30.01 12.79 23.94
CA ALA A 301 -29.69 11.40 23.65
C ALA A 301 -28.55 11.30 22.61
N ALA A 302 -28.60 12.11 21.55
CA ALA A 302 -27.54 12.20 20.54
C ALA A 302 -26.20 12.65 21.17
N ILE A 303 -26.21 13.68 22.03
CA ILE A 303 -24.98 14.14 22.71
C ILE A 303 -24.37 13.07 23.61
N LEU A 304 -25.19 12.32 24.36
CA LEU A 304 -24.67 11.21 25.17
C LEU A 304 -24.02 10.11 24.32
N GLN A 305 -24.53 9.87 23.11
CA GLN A 305 -23.90 8.96 22.17
C GLN A 305 -22.61 9.55 21.59
N VAL A 306 -22.55 10.85 21.30
CA VAL A 306 -21.32 11.57 20.91
C VAL A 306 -20.22 11.38 21.98
N PHE A 307 -20.56 11.51 23.27
CA PHE A 307 -19.57 11.28 24.35
C PHE A 307 -19.04 9.83 24.35
N ARG A 308 -19.90 8.84 24.12
CA ARG A 308 -19.48 7.44 24.01
C ARG A 308 -18.55 7.21 22.82
N GLU A 309 -18.90 7.75 21.66
CA GLU A 309 -18.08 7.62 20.45
C GLU A 309 -16.74 8.35 20.58
N LEU A 310 -16.71 9.53 21.21
CA LEU A 310 -15.47 10.22 21.54
C LEU A 310 -14.56 9.39 22.46
N ARG A 311 -15.11 8.63 23.41
CA ARG A 311 -14.32 7.70 24.24
C ARG A 311 -13.70 6.60 23.41
N VAL A 312 -14.42 6.07 22.42
CA VAL A 312 -13.89 5.04 21.51
C VAL A 312 -12.74 5.63 20.69
N TYR A 313 -12.95 6.81 20.10
CA TYR A 313 -11.92 7.53 19.36
C TYR A 313 -10.66 7.79 20.21
N LEU A 314 -10.82 8.35 21.41
CA LEU A 314 -9.71 8.68 22.31
C LEU A 314 -8.94 7.44 22.78
N LYS A 315 -9.62 6.30 22.99
CA LYS A 315 -8.97 5.04 23.32
C LYS A 315 -8.03 4.57 22.23
N VAL A 316 -8.42 4.70 20.96
CA VAL A 316 -7.57 4.39 19.81
C VAL A 316 -6.44 5.41 19.71
N ALA A 317 -6.72 6.71 19.84
CA ALA A 317 -5.71 7.77 19.79
C ALA A 317 -4.61 7.62 20.86
N LYS A 318 -4.99 7.19 22.06
CA LYS A 318 -4.06 6.95 23.16
C LYS A 318 -3.11 5.79 22.87
N LYS A 319 -3.61 4.73 22.21
CA LYS A 319 -2.81 3.57 21.81
C LYS A 319 -1.87 3.94 20.68
N ASP A 320 -2.36 4.61 19.65
CA ASP A 320 -1.65 5.06 18.48
C ASP A 320 -0.42 5.94 18.83
N LYS A 321 -0.63 6.99 19.64
CA LYS A 321 0.44 7.91 20.05
C LYS A 321 1.45 7.28 21.00
N LYS A 322 1.09 6.21 21.73
CA LYS A 322 2.02 5.48 22.62
C LYS A 322 2.97 4.57 21.83
N GLU A 323 2.50 3.92 20.78
CA GLU A 323 3.31 2.97 20.01
C GLU A 323 4.39 3.65 19.17
N LEU A 324 4.17 4.88 18.70
CA LEU A 324 5.14 5.64 17.90
C LEU A 324 6.15 6.43 18.73
N THR A 325 5.93 6.62 20.04
CA THR A 325 6.81 7.43 20.91
C THR A 325 8.10 6.70 21.31
N VAL A 326 8.17 5.39 21.12
CA VAL A 326 9.34 4.57 21.51
C VAL A 326 10.56 4.80 20.59
N GLU A 327 10.42 5.54 19.48
CA GLU A 327 11.45 5.68 18.43
C GLU A 327 11.97 7.10 18.20
N GLY A 328 11.58 8.05 19.02
CA GLY A 328 12.00 9.47 18.92
C GLY A 328 12.98 9.93 19.99
N GLN A 329 13.59 9.01 20.76
CA GLN A 329 14.65 9.33 21.73
C GLN A 329 15.98 8.74 21.31
#